data_a19e60f8f3bfe3b0d0da40cdd4076cbb
#
_entry.id   a19e60f8f3bfe3b0d0da40cdd4076cbb
#
_cell.length_a   1.000
_cell.length_b   1.000
_cell.length_c   1.000
_cell.angle_alpha   90.00
_cell.angle_beta   90.00
_cell.angle_gamma   90.00
#
_symmetry.space_group_name_H-M   'P 1'
#
loop_
_entity.id
_entity.type
_entity.pdbx_description
1 polymer ?
#
loop_
_entity_poly.entity_id
_entity_poly.type
_entity_poly.pdbx_seq_one_letter_code
_entity_poly.pdbx_strand_id
1 'polypeptide(L)'
;MIKDYKFDEIAEIFTGIRVKRYQKGITVKKKILKKTYEDSSNIETEDVQVSEDINPKFYSRKDDIVILLAGSTVSKLEKEGIIIPMYYAVVRVKEGFDVDFIYHLLKSDIFPRELHKIVEGTTLKIIKTTHLKEINLPIPDYETQVEYGRLFKLMDKRINLNQELIELERQNEKLIMKNLLEKLGDN
;
A
#
# COMPACT_ATOMS: atom_id res chain seq x y z
N MET A 1 18.44 18.28 9.54
CA MET A 1 19.30 18.30 8.31
C MET A 1 18.83 17.17 7.39
N ILE A 2 18.73 17.43 6.05
CA ILE A 2 18.33 16.40 5.07
C ILE A 2 19.58 15.67 4.59
N LYS A 3 19.49 14.33 4.49
CA LYS A 3 20.57 13.46 3.99
C LYS A 3 19.98 12.48 2.98
N ASP A 4 20.67 12.22 1.89
CA ASP A 4 20.27 11.20 0.91
C ASP A 4 20.68 9.81 1.39
N TYR A 5 19.73 8.89 1.32
CA TYR A 5 19.91 7.47 1.63
C TYR A 5 19.48 6.63 0.43
N LYS A 6 20.18 5.55 0.15
CA LYS A 6 19.65 4.52 -0.74
C LYS A 6 18.45 3.85 -0.08
N PHE A 7 17.48 3.49 -0.90
CA PHE A 7 16.23 2.92 -0.36
C PHE A 7 16.44 1.60 0.38
N ASP A 8 17.44 0.79 0.01
CA ASP A 8 17.79 -0.42 0.76
C ASP A 8 18.55 -0.16 2.08
N GLU A 9 19.05 1.06 2.29
CA GLU A 9 19.59 1.46 3.59
C GLU A 9 18.50 1.70 4.61
N ILE A 10 17.33 2.21 4.19
CA ILE A 10 16.19 2.57 5.05
C ILE A 10 15.13 1.49 5.19
N ALA A 11 15.10 0.50 4.28
CA ALA A 11 14.09 -0.55 4.29
C ALA A 11 14.62 -1.90 3.77
N GLU A 12 14.03 -3.00 4.25
CA GLU A 12 14.14 -4.30 3.59
C GLU A 12 13.16 -4.34 2.41
N ILE A 13 13.67 -4.59 1.19
CA ILE A 13 12.86 -4.60 -0.04
C ILE A 13 12.94 -5.96 -0.71
N PHE A 14 11.79 -6.60 -0.92
CA PHE A 14 11.70 -7.90 -1.58
C PHE A 14 10.37 -8.04 -2.33
N THR A 15 10.27 -8.98 -3.27
CA THR A 15 9.00 -9.32 -3.94
C THR A 15 8.20 -10.33 -3.13
N GLY A 16 6.88 -10.27 -3.24
CA GLY A 16 6.01 -11.32 -2.76
C GLY A 16 6.20 -12.67 -3.48
N ILE A 17 5.32 -13.63 -3.22
CA ILE A 17 5.45 -15.00 -3.75
C ILE A 17 4.72 -15.22 -5.07
N ARG A 18 5.21 -16.19 -5.85
CA ARG A 18 4.46 -16.79 -6.95
C ARG A 18 3.50 -17.83 -6.39
N VAL A 19 2.26 -17.45 -6.14
CA VAL A 19 1.22 -18.27 -5.47
C VAL A 19 1.08 -19.66 -6.08
N LYS A 20 1.08 -19.77 -7.41
CA LYS A 20 0.97 -21.07 -8.14
C LYS A 20 1.99 -22.12 -7.70
N ARG A 21 3.12 -21.74 -7.12
CA ARG A 21 4.13 -22.69 -6.61
C ARG A 21 3.71 -23.39 -5.32
N TYR A 22 2.79 -22.77 -4.59
CA TYR A 22 2.30 -23.21 -3.28
C TYR A 22 0.89 -23.84 -3.33
N GLN A 23 0.34 -24.08 -4.52
CA GLN A 23 -0.98 -24.66 -4.72
C GLN A 23 -0.95 -26.17 -4.97
N LYS A 24 0.15 -26.84 -4.59
CA LYS A 24 0.34 -28.29 -4.76
C LYS A 24 0.39 -28.99 -3.41
N GLY A 25 -0.11 -30.23 -3.36
CA GLY A 25 -0.12 -31.04 -2.16
C GLY A 25 -1.27 -30.71 -1.20
N ILE A 26 -1.03 -30.87 0.10
CA ILE A 26 -1.99 -30.50 1.15
C ILE A 26 -2.03 -28.99 1.27
N THR A 27 -3.21 -28.41 1.10
CA THR A 27 -3.41 -26.96 1.09
C THR A 27 -4.39 -26.55 2.17
N VAL A 28 -4.22 -25.33 2.65
CA VAL A 28 -5.11 -24.64 3.59
C VAL A 28 -5.60 -23.34 2.98
N LYS A 29 -6.76 -22.90 3.41
CA LYS A 29 -7.36 -21.66 2.97
C LYS A 29 -6.66 -20.46 3.63
N LYS A 30 -6.09 -19.57 2.84
CA LYS A 30 -5.43 -18.33 3.29
C LYS A 30 -5.93 -17.13 2.49
N LYS A 31 -5.77 -15.93 3.06
CA LYS A 31 -6.04 -14.66 2.36
C LYS A 31 -4.81 -14.19 1.60
N ILE A 32 -5.02 -13.76 0.36
CA ILE A 32 -3.99 -13.15 -0.47
C ILE A 32 -4.41 -11.73 -0.84
N LEU A 33 -3.44 -10.83 -0.93
CA LEU A 33 -3.65 -9.47 -1.43
C LEU A 33 -3.98 -9.51 -2.92
N LYS A 34 -5.18 -9.07 -3.28
CA LYS A 34 -5.66 -9.01 -4.67
C LYS A 34 -5.40 -7.63 -5.28
N LYS A 35 -5.79 -6.58 -4.56
CA LYS A 35 -5.67 -5.19 -5.04
C LYS A 35 -5.46 -4.22 -3.90
N THR A 36 -4.68 -3.19 -4.17
CA THR A 36 -4.56 -1.99 -3.35
C THR A 36 -5.16 -0.81 -4.10
N TYR A 37 -5.55 0.23 -3.38
CA TYR A 37 -6.12 1.44 -3.95
C TYR A 37 -5.24 2.63 -3.58
N GLU A 38 -5.09 3.57 -4.51
CA GLU A 38 -4.46 4.85 -4.24
C GLU A 38 -5.30 5.62 -3.20
N ASP A 39 -4.61 6.37 -2.36
CA ASP A 39 -5.22 7.25 -1.35
C ASP A 39 -6.13 6.57 -0.31
N SER A 40 -5.98 5.27 -0.14
CA SER A 40 -6.78 4.49 0.80
C SER A 40 -5.96 3.39 1.46
N SER A 41 -6.19 3.17 2.75
CA SER A 41 -5.73 1.97 3.46
C SER A 41 -6.57 0.72 3.10
N ASN A 42 -7.60 0.89 2.27
CA ASN A 42 -8.44 -0.20 1.83
C ASN A 42 -7.67 -1.13 0.88
N ILE A 43 -7.81 -2.42 1.13
CA ILE A 43 -7.25 -3.47 0.30
C ILE A 43 -8.34 -4.49 -0.04
N GLU A 44 -8.26 -5.03 -1.23
CA GLU A 44 -9.07 -6.19 -1.62
C GLU A 44 -8.25 -7.45 -1.43
N THR A 45 -8.84 -8.44 -0.79
CA THR A 45 -8.23 -9.76 -0.58
C THR A 45 -9.12 -10.84 -1.16
N GLU A 46 -8.53 -11.95 -1.58
CA GLU A 46 -9.26 -13.14 -1.99
C GLU A 46 -8.76 -14.36 -1.21
N ASP A 47 -9.62 -15.38 -1.10
CA ASP A 47 -9.27 -16.65 -0.48
C ASP A 47 -8.57 -17.55 -1.50
N VAL A 48 -7.47 -18.16 -1.10
CA VAL A 48 -6.67 -19.05 -1.94
C VAL A 48 -6.28 -20.31 -1.18
N GLN A 49 -6.26 -21.44 -1.87
CA GLN A 49 -5.76 -22.71 -1.33
C GLN A 49 -4.25 -22.78 -1.58
N VAL A 50 -3.45 -22.81 -0.50
CA VAL A 50 -1.99 -22.84 -0.56
C VAL A 50 -1.41 -23.74 0.52
N SER A 51 -0.21 -24.26 0.30
CA SER A 51 0.54 -25.02 1.30
C SER A 51 0.78 -24.19 2.58
N GLU A 52 0.85 -24.86 3.73
CA GLU A 52 1.23 -24.22 5.00
C GLU A 52 2.70 -23.78 5.04
N ASP A 53 3.56 -24.33 4.18
CA ASP A 53 5.03 -24.12 4.18
C ASP A 53 5.45 -22.75 3.60
N ILE A 54 4.55 -21.80 3.47
CA ILE A 54 4.91 -20.46 3.01
C ILE A 54 5.76 -19.77 4.08
N ASN A 55 6.95 -19.32 3.67
CA ASN A 55 7.85 -18.60 4.57
C ASN A 55 7.13 -17.37 5.17
N PRO A 56 7.17 -17.20 6.51
CA PRO A 56 6.50 -16.12 7.24
C PRO A 56 6.82 -14.71 6.73
N LYS A 57 7.97 -14.53 6.09
CA LYS A 57 8.34 -13.21 5.53
C LYS A 57 7.39 -12.72 4.44
N PHE A 58 6.64 -13.61 3.75
CA PHE A 58 5.73 -13.27 2.68
C PHE A 58 4.30 -12.94 3.15
N TYR A 59 4.04 -13.07 4.44
CA TYR A 59 2.83 -12.55 5.03
C TYR A 59 3.00 -11.07 5.39
N SER A 60 1.94 -10.31 5.20
CA SER A 60 1.91 -8.90 5.60
C SER A 60 2.12 -8.78 7.11
N ARG A 61 2.88 -7.77 7.50
CA ARG A 61 2.98 -7.26 8.86
C ARG A 61 2.29 -5.90 8.92
N LYS A 62 1.92 -5.50 10.12
CA LYS A 62 1.44 -4.14 10.34
C LYS A 62 2.51 -3.15 9.86
N ASP A 63 2.05 -2.12 9.20
CA ASP A 63 2.88 -1.05 8.64
C ASP A 63 3.83 -1.46 7.49
N ASP A 64 3.70 -2.70 6.94
CA ASP A 64 4.35 -3.02 5.67
C ASP A 64 3.83 -2.07 4.57
N ILE A 65 4.74 -1.51 3.81
CA ILE A 65 4.40 -0.76 2.60
C ILE A 65 4.51 -1.70 1.40
N VAL A 66 3.55 -1.66 0.49
CA VAL A 66 3.58 -2.44 -0.74
C VAL A 66 3.57 -1.52 -1.96
N ILE A 67 4.36 -1.85 -2.96
CA ILE A 67 4.48 -1.13 -4.22
C ILE A 67 4.07 -2.06 -5.35
N LEU A 68 3.04 -1.69 -6.11
CA LEU A 68 2.63 -2.42 -7.31
C LEU A 68 3.68 -2.25 -8.40
N LEU A 69 4.33 -3.34 -8.81
CA LEU A 69 5.47 -3.31 -9.74
C LEU A 69 5.09 -2.92 -11.18
N ALA A 70 3.82 -3.02 -11.53
CA ALA A 70 3.28 -2.66 -12.86
C ALA A 70 2.72 -1.23 -12.95
N GLY A 71 2.68 -0.46 -11.84
CA GLY A 71 2.02 0.84 -11.86
C GLY A 71 2.54 1.84 -10.83
N SER A 72 3.56 1.48 -10.05
CA SER A 72 4.15 2.31 -8.98
C SER A 72 3.19 2.71 -7.85
N THR A 73 1.96 2.17 -7.80
CA THR A 73 1.01 2.46 -6.72
C THR A 73 1.60 2.00 -5.39
N VAL A 74 1.62 2.91 -4.42
CA VAL A 74 2.15 2.71 -3.07
C VAL A 74 0.98 2.63 -2.10
N SER A 75 0.97 1.59 -1.25
CA SER A 75 -0.06 1.41 -0.22
C SER A 75 0.56 0.90 1.07
N LYS A 76 0.03 1.34 2.21
CA LYS A 76 0.44 0.85 3.52
C LYS A 76 -0.58 -0.17 4.03
N LEU A 77 -0.10 -1.32 4.52
CA LEU A 77 -0.94 -2.41 5.02
C LEU A 77 -1.14 -2.28 6.53
N GLU A 78 -2.41 -2.25 6.95
CA GLU A 78 -2.78 -2.27 8.36
C GLU A 78 -3.06 -3.70 8.86
N LYS A 79 -3.44 -4.61 7.94
CA LYS A 79 -3.81 -5.99 8.26
C LYS A 79 -2.60 -6.90 8.13
N GLU A 80 -2.42 -7.75 9.14
CA GLU A 80 -1.39 -8.78 9.17
C GLU A 80 -1.88 -10.12 8.61
N GLY A 81 -0.94 -11.00 8.26
CA GLY A 81 -1.23 -12.38 7.88
C GLY A 81 -1.80 -12.57 6.46
N ILE A 82 -1.75 -11.54 5.62
CA ILE A 82 -2.16 -11.60 4.22
C ILE A 82 -0.96 -11.97 3.35
N ILE A 83 -1.09 -12.97 2.52
CA ILE A 83 -0.03 -13.35 1.57
C ILE A 83 0.14 -12.25 0.53
N ILE A 84 1.37 -11.82 0.30
CA ILE A 84 1.69 -10.81 -0.70
C ILE A 84 2.17 -11.49 -1.99
N PRO A 85 1.48 -11.30 -3.13
CA PRO A 85 1.85 -11.92 -4.39
C PRO A 85 3.03 -11.20 -5.08
N MET A 86 3.69 -11.90 -6.02
CA MET A 86 4.93 -11.49 -6.65
C MET A 86 4.87 -10.20 -7.50
N TYR A 87 3.70 -9.69 -7.79
CA TYR A 87 3.54 -8.43 -8.53
C TYR A 87 3.57 -7.20 -7.61
N TYR A 88 3.72 -7.40 -6.29
CA TYR A 88 4.07 -6.36 -5.34
C TYR A 88 5.50 -6.51 -4.83
N ALA A 89 6.18 -5.39 -4.66
CA ALA A 89 7.33 -5.29 -3.77
C ALA A 89 6.81 -5.01 -2.35
N VAL A 90 7.41 -5.67 -1.37
CA VAL A 90 7.22 -5.39 0.07
C VAL A 90 8.37 -4.52 0.53
N VAL A 91 8.05 -3.47 1.25
CA VAL A 91 9.00 -2.54 1.86
C VAL A 91 8.76 -2.55 3.37
N ARG A 92 9.72 -3.06 4.12
CA ARG A 92 9.72 -3.03 5.59
C ARG A 92 10.72 -1.99 6.05
N VAL A 93 10.23 -0.91 6.58
CA VAL A 93 11.05 0.20 7.07
C VAL A 93 11.85 -0.29 8.27
N LYS A 94 13.14 0.04 8.30
CA LYS A 94 14.07 -0.33 9.37
C LYS A 94 13.92 0.58 10.59
N GLU A 95 14.40 0.12 11.72
CA GLU A 95 14.54 0.97 12.92
C GLU A 95 15.34 2.23 12.62
N GLY A 96 14.95 3.35 13.25
CA GLY A 96 15.55 4.66 13.03
C GLY A 96 14.91 5.47 11.91
N PHE A 97 13.87 4.92 11.24
CA PHE A 97 13.08 5.64 10.25
C PHE A 97 11.60 5.55 10.58
N ASP A 98 10.86 6.65 10.35
CA ASP A 98 9.42 6.70 10.59
C ASP A 98 8.63 6.16 9.39
N VAL A 99 7.80 5.17 9.64
CA VAL A 99 7.04 4.45 8.57
C VAL A 99 6.03 5.37 7.89
N ASP A 100 5.32 6.20 8.66
CA ASP A 100 4.30 7.09 8.12
C ASP A 100 4.96 8.16 7.23
N PHE A 101 6.11 8.70 7.65
CA PHE A 101 6.92 9.62 6.84
C PHE A 101 7.40 8.94 5.54
N ILE A 102 8.01 7.76 5.62
CA ILE A 102 8.52 7.04 4.44
C ILE A 102 7.37 6.70 3.48
N TYR A 103 6.22 6.27 3.99
CA TYR A 103 5.05 6.01 3.17
C TYR A 103 4.63 7.24 2.36
N HIS A 104 4.53 8.40 2.99
CA HIS A 104 4.16 9.65 2.30
C HIS A 104 5.24 10.15 1.35
N LEU A 105 6.52 9.96 1.69
CA LEU A 105 7.62 10.26 0.78
C LEU A 105 7.53 9.42 -0.50
N LEU A 106 7.20 8.13 -0.39
CA LEU A 106 6.99 7.25 -1.54
C LEU A 106 5.73 7.58 -2.36
N LYS A 107 4.74 8.21 -1.76
CA LYS A 107 3.54 8.75 -2.45
C LYS A 107 3.78 10.09 -3.13
N SER A 108 4.84 10.80 -2.77
CA SER A 108 5.17 12.10 -3.36
C SER A 108 5.78 11.96 -4.75
N ASP A 109 5.89 13.08 -5.46
CA ASP A 109 6.53 13.15 -6.78
C ASP A 109 8.03 12.81 -6.79
N ILE A 110 8.64 12.73 -5.61
CA ILE A 110 10.06 12.39 -5.46
C ILE A 110 10.31 10.94 -5.91
N PHE A 111 9.49 10.02 -5.44
CA PHE A 111 9.67 8.59 -5.73
C PHE A 111 9.56 8.25 -7.23
N PRO A 112 8.50 8.61 -7.96
CA PRO A 112 8.42 8.32 -9.40
C PRO A 112 9.51 9.05 -10.18
N ARG A 113 9.92 10.25 -9.78
CA ARG A 113 11.02 10.98 -10.43
C ARG A 113 12.36 10.26 -10.27
N GLU A 114 12.71 9.82 -9.06
CA GLU A 114 13.96 9.10 -8.82
C GLU A 114 13.94 7.71 -9.48
N LEU A 115 12.80 7.03 -9.45
CA LEU A 115 12.60 5.77 -10.15
C LEU A 115 12.80 5.91 -11.67
N HIS A 116 12.27 6.98 -12.26
CA HIS A 116 12.42 7.25 -13.69
C HIS A 116 13.89 7.38 -14.10
N LYS A 117 14.74 8.02 -13.32
CA LYS A 117 16.19 8.14 -13.58
C LYS A 117 16.88 6.77 -13.70
N ILE A 118 16.42 5.77 -12.94
CA ILE A 118 17.02 4.43 -12.90
C ILE A 118 16.48 3.55 -14.03
N VAL A 119 15.22 3.74 -14.41
CA VAL A 119 14.52 2.92 -15.42
C VAL A 119 14.66 3.50 -16.83
N GLU A 120 15.20 4.72 -16.96
CA GLU A 120 15.42 5.41 -18.25
C GLU A 120 16.27 4.56 -19.19
N GLY A 121 15.74 4.27 -20.40
CA GLY A 121 16.41 3.39 -21.38
C GLY A 121 15.95 1.92 -21.35
N THR A 122 15.05 1.51 -20.46
CA THR A 122 14.47 0.17 -20.49
C THR A 122 13.11 0.19 -21.21
N THR A 123 12.92 -0.72 -22.16
CA THR A 123 11.65 -0.94 -22.88
C THR A 123 10.57 -1.56 -22.00
N LEU A 124 10.91 -1.98 -20.78
CA LEU A 124 10.02 -2.69 -19.89
C LEU A 124 9.38 -1.75 -18.86
N LYS A 125 8.05 -1.67 -18.90
CA LYS A 125 7.21 -0.93 -17.94
C LYS A 125 7.11 -1.61 -16.56
N ILE A 126 7.93 -2.64 -16.27
CA ILE A 126 7.87 -3.39 -15.01
C ILE A 126 9.06 -3.00 -14.13
N ILE A 127 8.75 -2.48 -12.96
CA ILE A 127 9.73 -2.13 -11.94
C ILE A 127 10.25 -3.42 -11.29
N LYS A 128 11.58 -3.51 -11.10
CA LYS A 128 12.21 -4.60 -10.34
C LYS A 128 12.57 -4.10 -8.94
N THR A 129 12.62 -5.00 -7.97
CA THR A 129 13.10 -4.65 -6.62
C THR A 129 14.55 -4.16 -6.61
N THR A 130 15.38 -4.58 -7.57
CA THR A 130 16.73 -4.04 -7.75
C THR A 130 16.72 -2.56 -8.09
N HIS A 131 15.80 -2.11 -8.96
CA HIS A 131 15.63 -0.69 -9.27
C HIS A 131 15.19 0.11 -8.03
N LEU A 132 14.26 -0.44 -7.24
CA LEU A 132 13.80 0.23 -6.01
C LEU A 132 14.96 0.43 -5.02
N LYS A 133 15.83 -0.54 -4.87
CA LYS A 133 16.96 -0.49 -3.93
C LYS A 133 17.97 0.60 -4.25
N GLU A 134 18.10 0.98 -5.53
CA GLU A 134 19.05 1.98 -6.00
C GLU A 134 18.52 3.43 -5.92
N ILE A 135 17.24 3.62 -5.60
CA ILE A 135 16.62 4.94 -5.47
C ILE A 135 17.26 5.69 -4.30
N ASN A 136 17.63 6.94 -4.52
CA ASN A 136 18.06 7.84 -3.47
C ASN A 136 16.86 8.64 -2.96
N LEU A 137 16.66 8.64 -1.64
CA LEU A 137 15.56 9.33 -0.98
C LEU A 137 16.11 10.38 -0.01
N PRO A 138 15.65 11.63 -0.08
CA PRO A 138 16.04 12.69 0.84
C PRO A 138 15.31 12.50 2.17
N ILE A 139 16.04 12.15 3.21
CA ILE A 139 15.50 11.84 4.54
C ILE A 139 15.98 12.90 5.54
N PRO A 140 15.09 13.57 6.27
CA PRO A 140 15.45 14.45 7.38
C PRO A 140 15.86 13.64 8.63
N ASP A 141 16.28 14.33 9.67
CA ASP A 141 16.51 13.72 10.97
C ASP A 141 15.23 13.06 11.52
N TYR A 142 15.41 12.10 12.43
CA TYR A 142 14.33 11.25 12.93
C TYR A 142 13.19 12.03 13.60
N GLU A 143 13.51 13.08 14.35
CA GLU A 143 12.51 13.92 15.03
C GLU A 143 11.59 14.58 14.00
N THR A 144 12.17 15.14 12.94
CA THR A 144 11.42 15.71 11.81
C THR A 144 10.56 14.65 11.11
N GLN A 145 11.09 13.42 10.89
CA GLN A 145 10.29 12.34 10.31
C GLN A 145 9.05 12.02 11.16
N VAL A 146 9.20 11.87 12.47
CA VAL A 146 8.10 11.55 13.39
C VAL A 146 7.05 12.67 13.41
N GLU A 147 7.49 13.93 13.44
CA GLU A 147 6.57 15.07 13.42
C GLU A 147 5.72 15.09 12.14
N TYR A 148 6.35 15.01 10.97
CA TYR A 148 5.66 15.03 9.68
C TYR A 148 4.90 13.75 9.41
N GLY A 149 5.42 12.58 9.80
CA GLY A 149 4.71 11.30 9.72
C GLY A 149 3.38 11.35 10.48
N ARG A 150 3.40 11.90 11.70
CA ARG A 150 2.18 12.11 12.49
C ARG A 150 1.20 13.09 11.83
N LEU A 151 1.71 14.18 11.26
CA LEU A 151 0.89 15.15 10.54
C LEU A 151 0.20 14.48 9.33
N PHE A 152 0.94 13.78 8.50
CA PHE A 152 0.41 13.08 7.33
C PHE A 152 -0.64 12.04 7.71
N LYS A 153 -0.39 11.26 8.75
CA LYS A 153 -1.37 10.30 9.27
C LYS A 153 -2.68 10.95 9.72
N LEU A 154 -2.63 12.12 10.32
CA LEU A 154 -3.82 12.90 10.67
C LEU A 154 -4.55 13.41 9.43
N MET A 155 -3.81 13.82 8.39
CA MET A 155 -4.38 14.22 7.10
C MET A 155 -5.08 13.05 6.42
N ASP A 156 -4.46 11.85 6.36
CA ASP A 156 -5.09 10.65 5.81
C ASP A 156 -6.39 10.31 6.57
N LYS A 157 -6.35 10.35 7.90
CA LYS A 157 -7.56 10.12 8.71
C LYS A 157 -8.68 11.13 8.38
N ARG A 158 -8.34 12.39 8.21
CA ARG A 158 -9.31 13.43 7.83
C ARG A 158 -9.88 13.19 6.43
N ILE A 159 -9.03 12.78 5.47
CA ILE A 159 -9.46 12.45 4.11
C ILE A 159 -10.44 11.27 4.15
N ASN A 160 -10.11 10.21 4.87
CA ASN A 160 -10.98 9.03 4.99
C ASN A 160 -12.34 9.37 5.62
N LEU A 161 -12.36 10.16 6.70
CA LEU A 161 -13.61 10.61 7.34
C LEU A 161 -14.46 11.46 6.40
N ASN A 162 -13.84 12.33 5.60
CA ASN A 162 -14.57 13.12 4.61
C ASN A 162 -15.16 12.24 3.50
N GLN A 163 -14.46 11.20 3.07
CA GLN A 163 -14.96 10.23 2.08
C GLN A 163 -16.15 9.44 2.63
N GLU A 164 -16.09 8.98 3.88
CA GLU A 164 -17.21 8.34 4.57
C GLU A 164 -18.41 9.27 4.67
N LEU A 165 -18.18 10.54 5.01
CA LEU A 165 -19.26 11.56 5.08
C LEU A 165 -19.93 11.75 3.72
N ILE A 166 -19.15 11.89 2.66
CA ILE A 166 -19.69 12.03 1.29
C ILE A 166 -20.56 10.83 0.92
N GLU A 167 -20.14 9.60 1.28
CA GLU A 167 -20.93 8.39 0.97
C GLU A 167 -22.23 8.35 1.78
N LEU A 168 -22.21 8.74 3.06
CA LEU A 168 -23.39 8.85 3.89
C LEU A 168 -24.39 9.89 3.33
N GLU A 169 -23.90 11.04 2.88
CA GLU A 169 -24.76 12.07 2.27
C GLU A 169 -25.44 11.56 0.99
N ARG A 170 -24.71 10.83 0.14
CA ARG A 170 -25.29 10.18 -1.05
C ARG A 170 -26.34 9.14 -0.71
N GLN A 171 -26.16 8.39 0.38
CA GLN A 171 -27.15 7.42 0.85
C GLN A 171 -28.41 8.14 1.39
N ASN A 172 -28.22 9.24 2.13
CA ASN A 172 -29.32 10.06 2.63
C ASN A 172 -30.15 10.67 1.48
N GLU A 173 -29.49 11.18 0.43
CA GLU A 173 -30.16 11.69 -0.76
C GLU A 173 -31.09 10.64 -1.39
N LYS A 174 -30.58 9.41 -1.58
CA LYS A 174 -31.37 8.30 -2.12
C LYS A 174 -32.56 7.93 -1.23
N LEU A 175 -32.33 7.92 0.10
CA LEU A 175 -33.39 7.61 1.08
C LEU A 175 -34.50 8.68 1.08
N ILE A 176 -34.13 9.95 1.03
CA ILE A 176 -35.10 11.06 0.96
C ILE A 176 -35.94 10.94 -0.30
N MET A 177 -35.33 10.67 -1.46
CA MET A 177 -36.05 10.50 -2.72
C MET A 177 -36.99 9.30 -2.65
N LYS A 178 -36.54 8.16 -2.11
CA LYS A 178 -37.39 6.98 -1.91
C LYS A 178 -38.62 7.29 -1.05
N ASN A 179 -38.41 7.91 0.11
CA ASN A 179 -39.50 8.29 1.03
C ASN A 179 -40.50 9.28 0.39
N LEU A 180 -40.02 10.19 -0.45
CA LEU A 180 -40.87 11.11 -1.20
C LEU A 180 -41.76 10.35 -2.18
N LEU A 181 -41.18 9.44 -2.97
CA LEU A 181 -41.94 8.68 -3.97
C LEU A 181 -42.98 7.73 -3.34
N GLU A 182 -42.66 7.11 -2.21
CA GLU A 182 -43.58 6.28 -1.44
C GLU A 182 -44.79 7.11 -0.98
N LYS A 183 -44.57 8.31 -0.43
CA LYS A 183 -45.67 9.23 -0.01
C LYS A 183 -46.52 9.73 -1.16
N LEU A 184 -45.99 9.86 -2.36
CA LEU A 184 -46.70 10.29 -3.55
C LEU A 184 -47.44 9.15 -4.25
N GLY A 185 -47.01 7.90 -4.07
CA GLY A 185 -47.62 6.70 -4.64
C GLY A 185 -48.81 6.16 -3.82
N ASP A 186 -48.95 6.56 -2.55
CA ASP A 186 -50.04 6.16 -1.65
C ASP A 186 -51.27 7.09 -1.75
N ASN A 187 -51.28 8.05 -2.68
CA ASN A 187 -52.40 8.93 -3.03
C ASN A 187 -52.96 8.53 -4.42
#